data_7f11ea74eb2337cc417f426f2abff689
#
_entry.id   7f11ea74eb2337cc417f426f2abff689
#
_cell.length_a   1.000
_cell.length_b   1.000
_cell.length_c   1.000
_cell.angle_alpha   90.00
_cell.angle_beta   90.00
_cell.angle_gamma   90.00
#
_symmetry.space_group_name_H-M   'P 1'
#
loop_
_entity.id
_entity.type
_entity.pdbx_description
1 polymer ?
#
loop_
_entity_poly.entity_id
_entity_poly.type
_entity_poly.pdbx_seq_one_letter_code
_entity_poly.pdbx_strand_id
1 'polypeptide(L)'
;LDIDEQIPEHLSVKEVVLPFDRLPGSDPRLGPEMKSTGEVMGTARTFGKAYDKAQDATGKAIPESGTAVVDLSADEFPDPGTTAGETLVEGFSTHFELSTATDLIAAARAGEIDLIVSRQRELLEVAVEEEITYFSTHASAMAALEALDHADDDLDVMAVSDRPKRVETWGATDPS
;
A
#
# COMPACT_ATOMS: atom_id res chain seq x y z
N LEU A 1 11.84 17.74 -33.83
CA LEU A 1 10.64 17.75 -33.00
C LEU A 1 11.14 18.06 -31.58
N ASP A 2 11.02 19.32 -31.15
CA ASP A 2 11.13 19.67 -29.75
C ASP A 2 9.86 19.18 -29.08
N ILE A 3 9.96 18.12 -28.29
CA ILE A 3 8.89 17.63 -27.44
C ILE A 3 9.17 18.21 -26.06
N ASP A 4 8.40 19.23 -25.69
CA ASP A 4 8.43 19.73 -24.33
C ASP A 4 7.96 18.64 -23.36
N GLU A 5 8.77 18.31 -22.37
CA GLU A 5 8.42 17.37 -21.33
C GLU A 5 7.31 17.97 -20.46
N GLN A 6 6.19 17.29 -20.37
CA GLN A 6 5.01 17.73 -19.62
C GLN A 6 4.91 16.95 -18.32
N ILE A 7 5.05 17.62 -17.19
CA ILE A 7 4.87 17.03 -15.87
C ILE A 7 3.44 17.31 -15.40
N PRO A 8 2.60 16.27 -15.21
CA PRO A 8 1.23 16.48 -14.72
C PRO A 8 1.20 16.93 -13.25
N GLU A 9 0.20 17.71 -12.88
CA GLU A 9 -0.03 18.16 -11.47
C GLU A 9 -0.58 17.03 -10.56
N HIS A 10 -0.70 15.82 -11.06
CA HIS A 10 -1.21 14.67 -10.32
C HIS A 10 -0.27 13.49 -10.43
N LEU A 11 -0.30 12.63 -9.43
CA LEU A 11 0.39 11.35 -9.39
C LEU A 11 -0.59 10.23 -9.76
N SER A 12 -0.09 9.23 -10.46
CA SER A 12 -0.87 8.03 -10.76
C SER A 12 -0.11 6.80 -10.24
N VAL A 13 -0.77 6.04 -9.39
CA VAL A 13 -0.28 4.76 -8.89
C VAL A 13 -1.00 3.65 -9.62
N LYS A 14 -0.24 2.74 -10.21
CA LYS A 14 -0.75 1.54 -10.87
C LYS A 14 -0.53 0.35 -9.95
N GLU A 15 -1.60 -0.34 -9.62
CA GLU A 15 -1.58 -1.52 -8.76
C GLU A 15 -2.04 -2.75 -9.53
N VAL A 16 -1.51 -3.91 -9.17
CA VAL A 16 -1.85 -5.19 -9.79
C VAL A 16 -2.96 -5.88 -9.01
N VAL A 17 -3.89 -6.49 -9.72
CA VAL A 17 -4.92 -7.33 -9.12
C VAL A 17 -4.39 -8.76 -8.98
N LEU A 18 -4.20 -9.21 -7.74
CA LEU A 18 -3.66 -10.52 -7.40
C LEU A 18 -4.79 -11.44 -6.89
N PRO A 19 -5.25 -12.40 -7.71
CA PRO A 19 -6.40 -13.26 -7.36
C PRO A 19 -5.98 -14.46 -6.51
N PHE A 20 -5.25 -14.24 -5.42
CA PHE A 20 -4.81 -15.32 -4.54
C PHE A 20 -5.98 -16.11 -3.93
N ASP A 21 -7.11 -15.44 -3.69
CA ASP A 21 -8.38 -16.02 -3.25
C ASP A 21 -8.92 -17.09 -4.21
N ARG A 22 -8.61 -16.96 -5.51
CA ARG A 22 -9.06 -17.89 -6.58
C ARG A 22 -8.03 -18.96 -6.93
N LEU A 23 -6.84 -18.89 -6.36
CA LEU A 23 -5.72 -19.79 -6.65
C LEU A 23 -5.24 -20.49 -5.36
N PRO A 24 -6.00 -21.47 -4.82
CA PRO A 24 -5.64 -22.16 -3.60
C PRO A 24 -4.23 -22.77 -3.66
N GLY A 25 -3.43 -22.54 -2.61
CA GLY A 25 -2.06 -23.04 -2.50
C GLY A 25 -1.00 -22.22 -3.26
N SER A 26 -1.38 -21.10 -3.89
CA SER A 26 -0.38 -20.16 -4.43
C SER A 26 0.30 -19.42 -3.27
N ASP A 27 1.61 -19.17 -3.42
CA ASP A 27 2.38 -18.41 -2.43
C ASP A 27 1.98 -16.92 -2.51
N PRO A 28 1.41 -16.32 -1.44
CA PRO A 28 0.99 -14.92 -1.43
C PRO A 28 2.15 -13.93 -1.37
N ARG A 29 3.38 -14.40 -1.13
CA ARG A 29 4.57 -13.53 -1.14
C ARG A 29 4.85 -13.06 -2.57
N LEU A 30 5.13 -11.78 -2.70
CA LEU A 30 5.54 -11.21 -3.98
C LEU A 30 6.95 -11.67 -4.35
N GLY A 31 7.11 -12.01 -5.62
CA GLY A 31 8.36 -12.47 -6.22
C GLY A 31 8.44 -12.03 -7.69
N PRO A 32 9.50 -12.46 -8.42
CA PRO A 32 9.69 -12.06 -9.81
C PRO A 32 8.69 -12.68 -10.79
N GLU A 33 7.83 -13.59 -10.32
CA GLU A 33 6.84 -14.27 -11.14
C GLU A 33 5.58 -13.40 -11.33
N MET A 34 5.04 -13.37 -12.53
CA MET A 34 3.78 -12.70 -12.80
C MET A 34 2.61 -13.51 -12.23
N LYS A 35 1.89 -12.93 -11.26
CA LYS A 35 0.72 -13.54 -10.60
C LYS A 35 -0.55 -12.71 -10.79
N SER A 36 -0.47 -11.58 -11.49
CA SER A 36 -1.60 -10.67 -11.67
C SER A 36 -2.50 -11.09 -12.84
N THR A 37 -3.81 -10.82 -12.70
CA THR A 37 -4.81 -11.02 -13.75
C THR A 37 -5.40 -9.72 -14.28
N GLY A 38 -5.04 -8.59 -13.70
CA GLY A 38 -5.50 -7.26 -14.08
C GLY A 38 -4.69 -6.17 -13.40
N GLU A 39 -4.99 -4.94 -13.74
CA GLU A 39 -4.35 -3.75 -13.22
C GLU A 39 -5.39 -2.67 -12.99
N VAL A 40 -5.22 -1.90 -11.94
CA VAL A 40 -6.03 -0.73 -11.59
C VAL A 40 -5.14 0.50 -11.47
N MET A 41 -5.73 1.68 -11.42
CA MET A 41 -4.97 2.92 -11.28
C MET A 41 -5.70 3.88 -10.35
N GLY A 42 -5.00 4.32 -9.31
CA GLY A 42 -5.38 5.45 -8.48
C GLY A 42 -4.69 6.73 -8.94
N THR A 43 -5.40 7.85 -8.97
CA THR A 43 -4.84 9.14 -9.35
C THR A 43 -5.25 10.19 -8.33
N ALA A 44 -4.28 10.96 -7.82
CA ALA A 44 -4.51 12.05 -6.87
C ALA A 44 -3.37 13.07 -6.92
N ARG A 45 -3.46 14.13 -6.10
CA ARG A 45 -2.39 15.15 -6.00
C ARG A 45 -1.23 14.69 -5.12
N THR A 46 -1.49 13.78 -4.17
CA THR A 46 -0.47 13.18 -3.30
C THR A 46 -0.30 11.69 -3.62
N PHE A 47 0.89 11.16 -3.35
CA PHE A 47 1.16 9.73 -3.55
C PHE A 47 0.28 8.88 -2.63
N GLY A 48 0.20 9.22 -1.33
CA GLY A 48 -0.60 8.48 -0.36
C GLY A 48 -2.05 8.31 -0.81
N LYS A 49 -2.69 9.40 -1.28
CA LYS A 49 -4.08 9.33 -1.78
C LYS A 49 -4.21 8.60 -3.11
N ALA A 50 -3.22 8.68 -3.99
CA ALA A 50 -3.22 7.91 -5.24
C ALA A 50 -3.06 6.40 -4.96
N TYR A 51 -2.22 6.05 -3.98
CA TYR A 51 -2.02 4.67 -3.54
C TYR A 51 -3.25 4.10 -2.85
N ASP A 52 -3.87 4.84 -1.92
CA ASP A 52 -5.14 4.48 -1.27
C ASP A 52 -6.23 4.14 -2.29
N LYS A 53 -6.47 5.04 -3.27
CA LYS A 53 -7.41 4.78 -4.38
C LYS A 53 -7.06 3.54 -5.21
N ALA A 54 -5.78 3.27 -5.42
CA ALA A 54 -5.35 2.09 -6.15
C ALA A 54 -5.61 0.81 -5.34
N GLN A 55 -5.34 0.82 -4.02
CA GLN A 55 -5.62 -0.30 -3.13
C GLN A 55 -7.13 -0.59 -3.06
N ASP A 56 -7.97 0.43 -2.84
CA ASP A 56 -9.42 0.29 -2.84
C ASP A 56 -9.93 -0.33 -4.15
N ALA A 57 -9.41 0.12 -5.29
CA ALA A 57 -9.77 -0.41 -6.61
C ALA A 57 -9.34 -1.86 -6.84
N THR A 58 -8.38 -2.41 -6.09
CA THR A 58 -8.05 -3.85 -6.09
C THR A 58 -9.02 -4.70 -5.28
N GLY A 59 -9.90 -4.07 -4.49
CA GLY A 59 -10.76 -4.71 -3.50
C GLY A 59 -10.05 -4.97 -2.16
N LYS A 60 -8.90 -4.37 -1.93
CA LYS A 60 -8.10 -4.49 -0.70
C LYS A 60 -7.91 -3.10 -0.08
N ALA A 61 -9.02 -2.49 0.35
CA ALA A 61 -8.97 -1.21 1.04
C ALA A 61 -8.05 -1.29 2.27
N ILE A 62 -7.29 -0.23 2.51
CA ILE A 62 -6.48 -0.12 3.73
C ILE A 62 -7.41 0.29 4.87
N PRO A 63 -7.55 -0.50 5.94
CA PRO A 63 -8.36 -0.09 7.09
C PRO A 63 -7.70 1.12 7.77
N GLU A 64 -8.51 2.09 8.21
CA GLU A 64 -8.02 3.31 8.84
C GLU A 64 -7.70 3.14 10.34
N SER A 65 -8.19 2.06 10.95
CA SER A 65 -7.99 1.74 12.37
C SER A 65 -8.29 0.26 12.63
N GLY A 66 -8.01 -0.20 13.82
CA GLY A 66 -8.23 -1.57 14.25
C GLY A 66 -6.98 -2.17 14.90
N THR A 67 -6.80 -3.47 14.73
CA THR A 67 -5.64 -4.20 15.26
C THR A 67 -4.70 -4.60 14.14
N ALA A 68 -3.41 -4.24 14.24
CA ALA A 68 -2.40 -4.60 13.26
C ALA A 68 -1.35 -5.57 13.84
N VAL A 69 -0.87 -6.45 12.98
CA VAL A 69 0.35 -7.22 13.20
C VAL A 69 1.48 -6.57 12.39
N VAL A 70 2.56 -6.17 13.08
CA VAL A 70 3.78 -5.66 12.46
C VAL A 70 4.93 -6.59 12.82
N ASP A 71 5.21 -7.55 11.93
CA ASP A 71 6.24 -8.55 12.07
C ASP A 71 7.41 -8.27 11.11
N LEU A 72 8.51 -7.79 11.66
CA LEU A 72 9.72 -7.42 10.93
C LEU A 72 10.81 -8.52 11.01
N SER A 73 10.44 -9.77 11.26
CA SER A 73 11.40 -10.87 11.46
C SER A 73 12.08 -11.35 10.18
N ALA A 74 11.58 -10.97 9.01
CA ALA A 74 12.15 -11.38 7.72
C ALA A 74 13.20 -10.37 7.23
N ASP A 75 14.23 -10.87 6.53
CA ASP A 75 15.37 -10.06 6.03
C ASP A 75 14.97 -8.89 5.10
N GLU A 76 13.79 -8.94 4.47
CA GLU A 76 13.28 -7.88 3.61
C GLU A 76 12.73 -6.67 4.37
N PHE A 77 12.50 -6.81 5.66
CA PHE A 77 12.16 -5.71 6.54
C PHE A 77 13.41 -5.20 7.27
N PRO A 78 13.44 -3.92 7.64
CA PRO A 78 14.50 -3.40 8.47
C PRO A 78 14.45 -4.01 9.87
N ASP A 79 15.62 -4.21 10.50
CA ASP A 79 15.66 -4.67 11.90
C ASP A 79 14.83 -3.74 12.80
N PRO A 80 14.00 -4.29 13.71
CA PRO A 80 13.15 -3.50 14.60
C PRO A 80 13.90 -2.44 15.44
N GLY A 81 15.17 -2.67 15.75
CA GLY A 81 16.02 -1.73 16.49
C GLY A 81 16.74 -0.68 15.62
N THR A 82 16.43 -0.59 14.34
CA THR A 82 16.94 0.46 13.46
C THR A 82 15.91 1.58 13.30
N THR A 83 16.36 2.78 12.93
CA THR A 83 15.46 3.92 12.67
C THR A 83 14.35 3.55 11.67
N ALA A 84 14.66 2.79 10.64
CA ALA A 84 13.66 2.37 9.65
C ALA A 84 12.64 1.38 10.22
N GLY A 85 13.07 0.44 11.07
CA GLY A 85 12.17 -0.49 11.75
C GLY A 85 11.30 0.21 12.80
N GLU A 86 11.89 1.11 13.58
CA GLU A 86 11.16 1.96 14.52
C GLU A 86 10.10 2.82 13.80
N THR A 87 10.44 3.42 12.66
CA THR A 87 9.51 4.21 11.85
C THR A 87 8.29 3.39 11.42
N LEU A 88 8.47 2.12 11.01
CA LEU A 88 7.35 1.26 10.65
C LEU A 88 6.47 0.95 11.87
N VAL A 89 7.06 0.53 12.97
CA VAL A 89 6.32 0.16 14.19
C VAL A 89 5.58 1.36 14.76
N GLU A 90 6.24 2.51 14.88
CA GLU A 90 5.64 3.75 15.38
C GLU A 90 4.55 4.25 14.43
N GLY A 91 4.80 4.25 13.12
CA GLY A 91 3.83 4.67 12.12
C GLY A 91 2.53 3.87 12.22
N PHE A 92 2.61 2.54 12.20
CA PHE A 92 1.39 1.72 12.35
C PHE A 92 0.75 1.86 13.72
N SER A 93 1.51 2.06 14.81
CA SER A 93 0.95 2.27 16.15
C SER A 93 0.18 3.59 16.31
N THR A 94 0.35 4.53 15.38
CA THR A 94 -0.42 5.79 15.35
C THR A 94 -1.86 5.55 14.90
N HIS A 95 -2.07 4.57 14.02
CA HIS A 95 -3.37 4.26 13.41
C HIS A 95 -4.04 3.01 14.01
N PHE A 96 -3.23 2.07 14.53
CA PHE A 96 -3.69 0.75 14.97
C PHE A 96 -3.24 0.40 16.38
N GLU A 97 -4.01 -0.44 17.06
CA GLU A 97 -3.51 -1.19 18.20
C GLU A 97 -2.61 -2.34 17.69
N LEU A 98 -1.34 -2.39 18.16
CA LEU A 98 -0.48 -3.48 17.73
C LEU A 98 -0.81 -4.76 18.52
N SER A 99 -1.05 -5.85 17.78
CA SER A 99 -1.38 -7.14 18.37
C SER A 99 -0.26 -7.68 19.25
N THR A 100 -0.62 -8.13 20.45
CA THR A 100 0.25 -8.83 21.39
C THR A 100 -0.07 -10.32 21.48
N ALA A 101 -0.89 -10.84 20.57
CA ALA A 101 -1.28 -12.25 20.56
C ALA A 101 -0.08 -13.16 20.38
N THR A 102 -0.03 -14.24 21.16
CA THR A 102 1.03 -15.25 21.07
C THR A 102 0.83 -16.21 19.90
N ASP A 103 -0.41 -16.37 19.44
CA ASP A 103 -0.79 -17.13 18.24
C ASP A 103 -1.49 -16.19 17.27
N LEU A 104 -0.72 -15.60 16.37
CA LEU A 104 -1.20 -14.64 15.37
C LEU A 104 -2.13 -15.29 14.35
N ILE A 105 -1.92 -16.56 14.03
CA ILE A 105 -2.78 -17.30 13.10
C ILE A 105 -4.17 -17.52 13.71
N ALA A 106 -4.22 -17.93 14.98
CA ALA A 106 -5.49 -18.09 15.67
C ALA A 106 -6.23 -16.75 15.82
N ALA A 107 -5.52 -15.67 16.15
CA ALA A 107 -6.11 -14.34 16.27
C ALA A 107 -6.64 -13.83 14.92
N ALA A 108 -5.91 -14.02 13.82
CA ALA A 108 -6.36 -13.65 12.48
C ALA A 108 -7.65 -14.41 12.09
N ARG A 109 -7.70 -15.73 12.33
CA ARG A 109 -8.91 -16.55 12.07
C ARG A 109 -10.08 -16.22 12.98
N ALA A 110 -9.82 -15.66 14.16
CA ALA A 110 -10.87 -15.19 15.07
C ALA A 110 -11.43 -13.81 14.69
N GLY A 111 -10.90 -13.16 13.63
CA GLY A 111 -11.29 -11.82 13.22
C GLY A 111 -10.80 -10.73 14.18
N GLU A 112 -9.69 -10.97 14.90
CA GLU A 112 -9.10 -10.04 15.86
C GLU A 112 -8.01 -9.17 15.22
N ILE A 113 -7.69 -9.39 13.92
CA ILE A 113 -6.65 -8.69 13.18
C ILE A 113 -7.26 -8.07 11.92
N ASP A 114 -7.02 -6.78 11.72
CA ASP A 114 -7.53 -6.01 10.57
C ASP A 114 -6.46 -5.78 9.50
N LEU A 115 -5.17 -5.76 9.90
CA LEU A 115 -4.06 -5.49 8.99
C LEU A 115 -2.82 -6.31 9.39
N ILE A 116 -2.09 -6.79 8.38
CA ILE A 116 -0.87 -7.57 8.59
C ILE A 116 0.30 -6.98 7.77
N VAL A 117 1.39 -6.66 8.46
CA VAL A 117 2.71 -6.39 7.87
C VAL A 117 3.62 -7.54 8.25
N SER A 118 3.87 -8.45 7.33
CA SER A 118 4.69 -9.64 7.56
C SER A 118 5.15 -10.28 6.26
N ARG A 119 6.17 -11.12 6.34
CA ARG A 119 6.57 -12.02 5.26
C ARG A 119 6.48 -13.50 5.64
N GLN A 120 5.93 -13.80 6.80
CA GLN A 120 5.68 -15.18 7.19
C GLN A 120 4.58 -15.79 6.34
N ARG A 121 4.93 -16.86 5.60
CA ARG A 121 4.04 -17.46 4.62
C ARG A 121 2.71 -17.91 5.21
N GLU A 122 2.74 -18.59 6.34
CA GLU A 122 1.55 -19.13 7.00
C GLU A 122 0.59 -18.00 7.42
N LEU A 123 1.14 -16.87 7.88
CA LEU A 123 0.35 -15.71 8.27
C LEU A 123 -0.27 -15.02 7.05
N LEU A 124 0.46 -14.92 5.94
CA LEU A 124 -0.05 -14.36 4.69
C LEU A 124 -1.09 -15.28 4.02
N GLU A 125 -0.95 -16.60 4.14
CA GLU A 125 -1.97 -17.54 3.67
C GLU A 125 -3.29 -17.35 4.42
N VAL A 126 -3.24 -17.18 5.74
CA VAL A 126 -4.43 -16.87 6.55
C VAL A 126 -4.98 -15.47 6.20
N ALA A 127 -4.13 -14.47 5.97
CA ALA A 127 -4.58 -13.16 5.53
C ALA A 127 -5.39 -13.24 4.21
N VAL A 128 -4.97 -14.08 3.27
CA VAL A 128 -5.72 -14.33 2.02
C VAL A 128 -7.03 -15.06 2.29
N GLU A 129 -7.02 -16.09 3.15
CA GLU A 129 -8.21 -16.90 3.50
C GLU A 129 -9.29 -16.06 4.19
N GLU A 130 -8.89 -15.17 5.08
CA GLU A 130 -9.80 -14.35 5.91
C GLU A 130 -10.00 -12.92 5.33
N GLU A 131 -9.53 -12.68 4.11
CA GLU A 131 -9.64 -11.38 3.40
C GLU A 131 -9.03 -10.20 4.18
N ILE A 132 -7.99 -10.44 5.01
CA ILE A 132 -7.28 -9.41 5.77
C ILE A 132 -6.30 -8.67 4.83
N THR A 133 -6.29 -7.36 4.89
CA THR A 133 -5.33 -6.53 4.15
C THR A 133 -3.91 -6.78 4.66
N TYR A 134 -2.96 -7.04 3.77
CA TYR A 134 -1.58 -7.31 4.15
C TYR A 134 -0.55 -6.66 3.25
N PHE A 135 0.61 -6.38 3.82
CA PHE A 135 1.79 -5.84 3.14
C PHE A 135 2.98 -6.76 3.40
N SER A 136 3.56 -7.32 2.35
CA SER A 136 4.64 -8.32 2.44
C SER A 136 6.03 -7.76 2.12
N THR A 137 6.17 -6.46 1.92
CA THR A 137 7.45 -5.78 1.66
C THR A 137 7.54 -4.46 2.43
N HIS A 138 8.76 -4.04 2.76
CA HIS A 138 9.02 -2.74 3.37
C HIS A 138 8.42 -1.58 2.54
N ALA A 139 8.63 -1.61 1.22
CA ALA A 139 8.14 -0.55 0.34
C ALA A 139 6.61 -0.44 0.34
N SER A 140 5.88 -1.57 0.30
CA SER A 140 4.41 -1.56 0.35
C SER A 140 3.88 -1.12 1.72
N ALA A 141 4.55 -1.50 2.81
CA ALA A 141 4.18 -1.06 4.16
C ALA A 141 4.38 0.45 4.34
N MET A 142 5.48 1.02 3.84
CA MET A 142 5.71 2.47 3.86
C MET A 142 4.69 3.22 2.99
N ALA A 143 4.33 2.69 1.82
CA ALA A 143 3.29 3.28 0.98
C ALA A 143 1.92 3.26 1.66
N ALA A 144 1.62 2.22 2.43
CA ALA A 144 0.39 2.14 3.23
C ALA A 144 0.36 3.18 4.35
N LEU A 145 1.48 3.40 5.05
CA LEU A 145 1.57 4.47 6.05
C LEU A 145 1.35 5.85 5.43
N GLU A 146 1.97 6.13 4.28
CA GLU A 146 1.74 7.39 3.59
C GLU A 146 0.27 7.55 3.14
N ALA A 147 -0.41 6.46 2.79
CA ALA A 147 -1.84 6.49 2.49
C ALA A 147 -2.67 6.81 3.74
N LEU A 148 -2.37 6.19 4.89
CA LEU A 148 -3.04 6.42 6.16
C LEU A 148 -2.87 7.86 6.64
N ASP A 149 -1.68 8.44 6.50
CA ASP A 149 -1.41 9.84 6.86
C ASP A 149 -2.23 10.84 6.02
N HIS A 150 -2.73 10.42 4.85
CA HIS A 150 -3.56 11.23 3.95
C HIS A 150 -5.03 10.75 3.90
N ALA A 151 -5.45 9.87 4.80
CA ALA A 151 -6.81 9.30 4.78
C ALA A 151 -7.89 10.38 4.90
N ASP A 152 -7.65 11.38 5.75
CA ASP A 152 -8.57 12.52 5.98
C ASP A 152 -8.58 13.57 4.85
N ASP A 153 -7.69 13.46 3.87
CA ASP A 153 -7.68 14.38 2.74
C ASP A 153 -8.95 14.20 1.89
N ASP A 154 -9.53 15.32 1.44
CA ASP A 154 -10.71 15.32 0.58
C ASP A 154 -10.52 14.41 -0.64
N LEU A 155 -11.51 13.55 -0.91
CA LEU A 155 -11.59 12.75 -2.13
C LEU A 155 -11.69 13.70 -3.34
N ASP A 156 -10.55 14.00 -3.97
CA ASP A 156 -10.49 14.74 -5.22
C ASP A 156 -11.02 13.85 -6.37
N VAL A 157 -12.34 13.82 -6.51
CA VAL A 157 -13.02 13.12 -7.61
C VAL A 157 -13.19 14.11 -8.76
N MET A 158 -12.45 13.90 -9.83
CA MET A 158 -12.45 14.76 -10.99
C MET A 158 -12.71 13.94 -12.26
N ALA A 159 -13.56 14.45 -13.15
CA ALA A 159 -13.70 13.83 -14.47
C ALA A 159 -12.36 13.90 -15.23
N VAL A 160 -12.05 12.86 -16.00
CA VAL A 160 -10.80 12.80 -16.77
C VAL A 160 -10.67 14.00 -17.73
N SER A 161 -11.81 14.47 -18.27
CA SER A 161 -11.87 15.67 -19.15
C SER A 161 -11.52 16.98 -18.43
N ASP A 162 -11.73 17.03 -17.12
CA ASP A 162 -11.63 18.26 -16.33
C ASP A 162 -10.26 18.37 -15.62
N ARG A 163 -9.40 17.36 -15.82
CA ARG A 163 -8.03 17.40 -15.29
C ARG A 163 -7.28 18.60 -15.85
N PRO A 164 -6.59 19.37 -14.99
CA PRO A 164 -5.79 20.49 -15.42
C PRO A 164 -4.78 20.05 -16.49
N LYS A 165 -4.84 20.67 -17.66
CA LYS A 165 -3.86 20.45 -18.73
C LYS A 165 -2.65 21.36 -18.57
N ARG A 166 -2.37 21.81 -17.33
CA ARG A 166 -1.26 22.72 -17.11
C ARG A 166 0.06 21.98 -17.24
N VAL A 167 0.81 22.43 -18.20
CA VAL A 167 2.16 22.00 -18.51
C VAL A 167 3.10 22.99 -17.86
N GLU A 168 3.85 22.56 -16.85
CA GLU A 168 5.04 23.29 -16.43
C GLU A 168 6.23 22.69 -17.20
N THR A 169 6.88 23.49 -18.01
CA THR A 169 8.13 23.09 -18.67
C THR A 169 9.24 23.06 -17.64
N TRP A 170 9.79 21.88 -17.38
CA TRP A 170 10.97 21.74 -16.53
C TRP A 170 12.19 22.29 -17.27
N GLY A 171 12.81 23.33 -16.74
CA GLY A 171 14.13 23.79 -17.19
C GLY A 171 14.18 25.02 -18.08
N ALA A 172 13.12 25.80 -18.25
CA ALA A 172 13.24 27.15 -18.80
C ALA A 172 13.81 28.09 -17.73
N THR A 173 15.14 28.08 -17.58
CA THR A 173 15.83 29.23 -17.02
C THR A 173 15.67 30.36 -18.01
N ASP A 174 14.93 31.39 -17.62
CA ASP A 174 14.84 32.67 -18.35
C ASP A 174 16.26 33.24 -18.56
N PRO A 175 16.74 33.39 -19.80
CA PRO A 175 18.02 34.04 -20.05
C PRO A 175 17.77 35.56 -20.08
N SER A 176 17.90 36.18 -18.93
CA SER A 176 18.06 37.64 -18.84
C SER A 176 19.52 38.08 -18.94
#